data_14e492ad8bcd609e57661bb762fd6733
#
_entry.id   14e492ad8bcd609e57661bb762fd6733
#
_cell.length_a   1.000
_cell.length_b   1.000
_cell.length_c   1.000
_cell.angle_alpha   90.00
_cell.angle_beta   90.00
_cell.angle_gamma   90.00
#
_symmetry.space_group_name_H-M   'P 1'
#
loop_
_entity.id
_entity.type
_entity.pdbx_description
1 polymer ?
#
loop_
_entity_poly.entity_id
_entity_poly.type
_entity_poly.pdbx_seq_one_letter_code
_entity_poly.pdbx_strand_id
1 'polypeptide(L)'
;AMYSLMNINKQDKAARLSAMMENYNFFGAPVGMIVTVDKACDKNGWGHVGCLLQTICLLAEERGLGTCLQEAWGNLGPVVYDNLQIPDNETVWCGIALGFPDPLEPVNSLRSSREPLYKTVSFRGFDNNDDAISNTNVLKSNL
;
A
#
# COMPACT_ATOMS: atom_id res chain seq x y z
N ALA A 1 16.86 0.27 -0.70
CA ALA A 1 16.53 -0.77 0.29
C ALA A 1 15.80 -1.96 -0.35
N MET A 2 14.59 -1.78 -0.95
CA MET A 2 13.78 -2.89 -1.49
C MET A 2 14.54 -3.76 -2.51
N TYR A 3 15.07 -3.19 -3.58
CA TYR A 3 15.83 -3.97 -4.59
C TYR A 3 17.03 -4.73 -4.02
N SER A 4 17.69 -4.20 -2.97
CA SER A 4 18.79 -4.90 -2.32
C SER A 4 18.31 -6.17 -1.58
N LEU A 5 17.13 -6.15 -0.98
CA LEU A 5 16.52 -7.31 -0.34
C LEU A 5 16.09 -8.37 -1.35
N MET A 6 15.74 -7.95 -2.55
CA MET A 6 15.38 -8.82 -3.68
C MET A 6 16.61 -9.28 -4.49
N ASN A 7 17.85 -8.95 -4.07
CA ASN A 7 19.09 -9.19 -4.81
C ASN A 7 19.09 -8.62 -6.24
N ILE A 8 18.36 -7.53 -6.47
CA ILE A 8 18.29 -6.86 -7.77
C ILE A 8 19.24 -5.67 -7.80
N ASN A 9 20.17 -5.66 -8.76
CA ASN A 9 21.00 -4.49 -9.01
C ASN A 9 20.14 -3.35 -9.60
N LYS A 10 20.27 -2.14 -9.04
CA LYS A 10 19.55 -0.96 -9.51
C LYS A 10 19.81 -0.61 -10.97
N GLN A 11 20.95 -1.01 -11.51
CA GLN A 11 21.33 -0.78 -12.93
C GLN A 11 20.74 -1.85 -13.86
N ASP A 12 20.32 -2.99 -13.33
CA ASP A 12 19.70 -4.07 -14.11
C ASP A 12 18.23 -3.74 -14.40
N LYS A 13 18.01 -3.15 -15.58
CA LYS A 13 16.68 -2.77 -16.03
C LYS A 13 15.76 -3.98 -16.26
N ALA A 14 16.31 -5.09 -16.73
CA ALA A 14 15.55 -6.30 -17.04
C ALA A 14 15.04 -6.96 -15.75
N ALA A 15 15.89 -7.15 -14.75
CA ALA A 15 15.51 -7.70 -13.45
C ALA A 15 14.50 -6.79 -12.73
N ARG A 16 14.66 -5.47 -12.82
CA ARG A 16 13.69 -4.52 -12.26
C ARG A 16 12.32 -4.59 -12.94
N LEU A 17 12.32 -4.70 -14.27
CA LEU A 17 11.07 -4.85 -15.03
C LEU A 17 10.38 -6.17 -14.66
N SER A 18 11.13 -7.27 -14.59
CA SER A 18 10.59 -8.57 -14.17
C SER A 18 9.94 -8.50 -12.79
N ALA A 19 10.63 -7.89 -11.82
CA ALA A 19 10.08 -7.71 -10.47
C ALA A 19 8.83 -6.81 -10.46
N MET A 20 8.77 -5.80 -11.34
CA MET A 20 7.59 -4.95 -11.47
C MET A 20 6.41 -5.72 -12.08
N MET A 21 6.66 -6.63 -13.01
CA MET A 21 5.61 -7.46 -13.64
C MET A 21 4.92 -8.40 -12.66
N GLU A 22 5.57 -8.75 -11.54
CA GLU A 22 4.93 -9.56 -10.47
C GLU A 22 3.72 -8.88 -9.85
N ASN A 23 3.57 -7.56 -9.97
CA ASN A 23 2.33 -6.88 -9.60
C ASN A 23 1.11 -7.48 -10.33
N TYR A 24 1.26 -7.82 -11.60
CA TYR A 24 0.17 -8.36 -12.42
C TYR A 24 -0.09 -9.84 -12.19
N ASN A 25 0.74 -10.49 -11.41
CA ASN A 25 0.55 -11.82 -10.86
C ASN A 25 0.16 -11.77 -9.36
N PHE A 26 -0.20 -10.61 -8.85
CA PHE A 26 -0.49 -10.36 -7.43
C PHE A 26 0.58 -10.91 -6.48
N PHE A 27 1.85 -10.95 -6.91
CA PHE A 27 2.97 -11.56 -6.18
C PHE A 27 2.71 -13.02 -5.77
N GLY A 28 1.94 -13.77 -6.56
CA GLY A 28 1.57 -15.16 -6.26
C GLY A 28 0.50 -15.31 -5.17
N ALA A 29 -0.12 -14.23 -4.72
CA ALA A 29 -1.21 -14.29 -3.75
C ALA A 29 -2.42 -15.05 -4.31
N PRO A 30 -3.12 -15.85 -3.48
CA PRO A 30 -4.27 -16.64 -3.92
C PRO A 30 -5.50 -15.78 -4.24
N VAL A 31 -5.56 -14.55 -3.77
CA VAL A 31 -6.66 -13.62 -4.04
C VAL A 31 -6.11 -12.32 -4.58
N GLY A 32 -6.61 -11.94 -5.75
CA GLY A 32 -6.41 -10.63 -6.35
C GLY A 32 -7.74 -9.88 -6.42
N MET A 33 -7.74 -8.62 -6.03
CA MET A 33 -8.90 -7.73 -6.14
C MET A 33 -8.53 -6.53 -6.98
N ILE A 34 -9.46 -6.04 -7.81
CA ILE A 34 -9.32 -4.76 -8.51
C ILE A 34 -10.32 -3.77 -7.91
N VAL A 35 -9.81 -2.64 -7.50
CA VAL A 35 -10.60 -1.57 -6.90
C VAL A 35 -10.86 -0.50 -7.96
N THR A 36 -12.12 -0.21 -8.17
CA THR A 36 -12.57 0.84 -9.09
C THR A 36 -13.26 1.96 -8.33
N VAL A 37 -13.29 3.13 -8.94
CA VAL A 37 -13.94 4.33 -8.42
C VAL A 37 -14.74 4.98 -9.54
N ASP A 38 -15.97 5.38 -9.24
CA ASP A 38 -16.78 6.13 -10.18
C ASP A 38 -16.07 7.44 -10.58
N LYS A 39 -15.99 7.72 -11.87
CA LYS A 39 -15.35 8.91 -12.42
C LYS A 39 -16.01 10.22 -11.99
N ALA A 40 -17.26 10.17 -11.55
CA ALA A 40 -17.95 11.31 -10.96
C ALA A 40 -17.49 11.63 -9.54
N CYS A 41 -16.76 10.73 -8.87
CA CYS A 41 -16.19 10.98 -7.55
C CYS A 41 -15.12 12.05 -7.59
N ASP A 42 -15.29 13.07 -6.75
CA ASP A 42 -14.29 14.10 -6.51
C ASP A 42 -13.21 13.64 -5.49
N LYS A 43 -12.39 14.60 -5.05
CA LYS A 43 -11.35 14.40 -4.03
C LYS A 43 -11.86 13.76 -2.73
N ASN A 44 -13.13 13.98 -2.36
CA ASN A 44 -13.70 13.41 -1.13
C ASN A 44 -13.99 11.92 -1.33
N GLY A 45 -14.54 11.53 -2.49
CA GLY A 45 -14.72 10.13 -2.86
C GLY A 45 -13.41 9.37 -2.88
N TRP A 46 -12.34 9.96 -3.39
CA TRP A 46 -11.00 9.37 -3.36
C TRP A 46 -10.51 9.14 -1.92
N GLY A 47 -10.77 10.11 -1.02
CA GLY A 47 -10.47 9.95 0.41
C GLY A 47 -11.22 8.80 1.05
N HIS A 48 -12.50 8.63 0.73
CA HIS A 48 -13.33 7.53 1.24
C HIS A 48 -12.81 6.16 0.79
N VAL A 49 -12.38 6.04 -0.48
CA VAL A 49 -11.77 4.81 -0.99
C VAL A 49 -10.47 4.50 -0.24
N GLY A 50 -9.63 5.49 0.03
CA GLY A 50 -8.43 5.31 0.85
C GLY A 50 -8.74 4.78 2.25
N CYS A 51 -9.81 5.28 2.89
CA CYS A 51 -10.28 4.76 4.18
C CYS A 51 -10.75 3.31 4.08
N LEU A 52 -11.50 2.96 3.03
CA LEU A 52 -11.93 1.58 2.78
C LEU A 52 -10.72 0.65 2.60
N LEU A 53 -9.76 1.03 1.77
CA LEU A 53 -8.54 0.25 1.52
C LEU A 53 -7.77 0.01 2.82
N GLN A 54 -7.56 1.05 3.62
CA GLN A 54 -6.89 0.91 4.91
C GLN A 54 -7.65 -0.01 5.86
N THR A 55 -8.98 0.07 5.87
CA THR A 55 -9.83 -0.82 6.69
C THR A 55 -9.67 -2.28 6.26
N ILE A 56 -9.67 -2.56 4.95
CA ILE A 56 -9.42 -3.92 4.42
C ILE A 56 -8.05 -4.43 4.89
N CYS A 57 -7.01 -3.61 4.77
CA CYS A 57 -5.66 -3.99 5.19
C CYS A 57 -5.60 -4.32 6.69
N LEU A 58 -6.22 -3.50 7.56
CA LEU A 58 -6.23 -3.73 9.00
C LEU A 58 -7.01 -5.00 9.38
N LEU A 59 -8.17 -5.22 8.76
CA LEU A 59 -8.96 -6.43 8.99
C LEU A 59 -8.29 -7.71 8.48
N ALA A 60 -7.50 -7.61 7.42
CA ALA A 60 -6.69 -8.71 6.93
C ALA A 60 -5.57 -9.05 7.93
N GLU A 61 -4.84 -8.03 8.40
CA GLU A 61 -3.76 -8.19 9.38
C GLU A 61 -4.28 -8.83 10.70
N GLU A 62 -5.45 -8.39 11.19
CA GLU A 62 -6.12 -9.00 12.35
C GLU A 62 -6.33 -10.52 12.18
N ARG A 63 -6.45 -10.99 10.94
CA ARG A 63 -6.66 -12.41 10.60
C ARG A 63 -5.39 -13.14 10.18
N GLY A 64 -4.23 -12.53 10.37
CA GLY A 64 -2.94 -13.07 9.97
C GLY A 64 -2.72 -13.10 8.45
N LEU A 65 -3.48 -12.31 7.70
CA LEU A 65 -3.35 -12.16 6.25
C LEU A 65 -2.53 -10.90 5.91
N GLY A 66 -1.66 -11.02 4.93
CA GLY A 66 -0.95 -9.89 4.34
C GLY A 66 -1.73 -9.29 3.17
N THR A 67 -1.55 -8.00 2.94
CA THR A 67 -2.09 -7.28 1.79
C THR A 67 -0.99 -6.47 1.10
N CYS A 68 -1.11 -6.33 -0.23
CA CYS A 68 -0.27 -5.43 -1.00
C CYS A 68 -1.14 -4.61 -1.95
N LEU A 69 -1.18 -3.30 -1.74
CA LEU A 69 -1.84 -2.37 -2.65
C LEU A 69 -0.95 -2.12 -3.87
N GLN A 70 -1.52 -2.22 -5.06
CA GLN A 70 -0.80 -2.27 -6.33
C GLN A 70 -1.35 -1.23 -7.31
N GLU A 71 -0.79 -0.02 -7.30
CA GLU A 71 -1.16 1.06 -8.24
C GLU A 71 -0.82 0.70 -9.70
N ALA A 72 0.06 -0.28 -9.93
CA ALA A 72 0.44 -0.75 -11.26
C ALA A 72 -0.76 -1.11 -12.13
N TRP A 73 -1.84 -1.63 -11.54
CA TRP A 73 -3.05 -2.01 -12.25
C TRP A 73 -3.76 -0.85 -12.94
N GLY A 74 -3.72 0.35 -12.37
CA GLY A 74 -4.26 1.56 -12.98
C GLY A 74 -3.55 1.98 -14.28
N ASN A 75 -2.34 1.46 -14.54
CA ASN A 75 -1.55 1.80 -15.72
C ASN A 75 -1.83 0.89 -16.93
N LEU A 76 -2.56 -0.22 -16.77
CA LEU A 76 -2.81 -1.18 -17.84
C LEU A 76 -3.90 -0.75 -18.84
N GLY A 77 -4.66 0.30 -18.50
CA GLY A 77 -5.65 0.91 -19.39
C GLY A 77 -6.67 -0.10 -19.96
N PRO A 78 -6.96 -0.05 -21.27
CA PRO A 78 -8.05 -0.80 -21.90
C PRO A 78 -8.03 -2.31 -21.62
N VAL A 79 -6.86 -2.92 -21.53
CA VAL A 79 -6.73 -4.37 -21.30
C VAL A 79 -7.43 -4.83 -20.03
N VAL A 80 -7.33 -4.06 -18.94
CA VAL A 80 -8.00 -4.38 -17.67
C VAL A 80 -9.49 -4.17 -17.79
N TYR A 81 -9.92 -3.06 -18.41
CA TYR A 81 -11.33 -2.72 -18.58
C TYR A 81 -12.06 -3.77 -19.41
N ASP A 82 -11.48 -4.19 -20.53
CA ASP A 82 -12.09 -5.17 -21.45
C ASP A 82 -12.20 -6.57 -20.80
N ASN A 83 -11.11 -7.03 -20.15
CA ASN A 83 -11.10 -8.37 -19.57
C ASN A 83 -11.95 -8.50 -18.31
N LEU A 84 -12.05 -7.45 -17.50
CA LEU A 84 -12.82 -7.44 -16.26
C LEU A 84 -14.21 -6.83 -16.44
N GLN A 85 -14.58 -6.39 -17.65
CA GLN A 85 -15.86 -5.76 -17.97
C GLN A 85 -16.19 -4.59 -17.04
N ILE A 86 -15.17 -3.75 -16.78
CA ILE A 86 -15.30 -2.57 -15.91
C ILE A 86 -16.16 -1.55 -16.63
N PRO A 87 -17.21 -1.00 -15.99
CA PRO A 87 -18.08 0.01 -16.58
C PRO A 87 -17.32 1.28 -17.01
N ASP A 88 -17.78 1.90 -18.12
CA ASP A 88 -17.14 3.10 -18.66
C ASP A 88 -17.12 4.30 -17.71
N ASN A 89 -18.04 4.35 -16.75
CA ASN A 89 -18.09 5.40 -15.74
C ASN A 89 -17.14 5.15 -14.55
N GLU A 90 -16.41 4.03 -14.52
CA GLU A 90 -15.46 3.72 -13.46
C GLU A 90 -14.02 3.88 -13.93
N THR A 91 -13.13 4.13 -12.99
CA THR A 91 -11.68 4.12 -13.18
C THR A 91 -11.02 3.11 -12.23
N VAL A 92 -10.05 2.36 -12.74
CA VAL A 92 -9.24 1.48 -11.91
C VAL A 92 -8.33 2.33 -11.04
N TRP A 93 -8.46 2.16 -9.72
CA TRP A 93 -7.59 2.82 -8.76
C TRP A 93 -6.32 1.98 -8.52
N CYS A 94 -6.50 0.76 -8.04
CA CYS A 94 -5.41 -0.16 -7.74
C CYS A 94 -5.88 -1.61 -7.74
N GLY A 95 -4.91 -2.52 -7.70
CA GLY A 95 -5.13 -3.89 -7.28
C GLY A 95 -4.84 -4.07 -5.79
N ILE A 96 -5.31 -5.17 -5.23
CA ILE A 96 -4.95 -5.64 -3.88
C ILE A 96 -4.60 -7.11 -3.98
N ALA A 97 -3.37 -7.47 -3.69
CA ALA A 97 -2.99 -8.86 -3.42
C ALA A 97 -3.34 -9.21 -1.97
N LEU A 98 -3.94 -10.36 -1.73
CA LEU A 98 -4.33 -10.84 -0.40
C LEU A 98 -3.96 -12.31 -0.24
N GLY A 99 -3.23 -12.64 0.82
CA GLY A 99 -2.80 -14.00 1.12
C GLY A 99 -2.01 -14.08 2.42
N PHE A 100 -1.49 -15.26 2.72
CA PHE A 100 -0.58 -15.41 3.85
C PHE A 100 0.81 -14.88 3.44
N PRO A 101 1.41 -13.95 4.22
CA PRO A 101 2.74 -13.43 3.91
C PRO A 101 3.78 -14.54 4.07
N ASP A 102 4.72 -14.64 3.12
CA ASP A 102 5.86 -15.54 3.26
C ASP A 102 6.86 -14.95 4.28
N PRO A 103 7.05 -15.59 5.44
CA PRO A 103 7.98 -15.09 6.46
C PRO A 103 9.45 -15.23 6.07
N LEU A 104 9.75 -16.05 5.07
CA LEU A 104 11.12 -16.29 4.60
C LEU A 104 11.54 -15.31 3.50
N GLU A 105 10.59 -14.60 2.89
CA GLU A 105 10.90 -13.65 1.84
C GLU A 105 11.52 -12.37 2.44
N PRO A 106 12.81 -12.06 2.12
CA PRO A 106 13.51 -10.94 2.76
C PRO A 106 12.83 -9.57 2.57
N VAL A 107 12.12 -9.36 1.47
CA VAL A 107 11.43 -8.10 1.19
C VAL A 107 10.33 -7.81 2.22
N ASN A 108 9.72 -8.84 2.79
CA ASN A 108 8.67 -8.71 3.81
C ASN A 108 9.21 -8.22 5.17
N SER A 109 10.53 -8.26 5.39
CA SER A 109 11.17 -7.69 6.57
C SER A 109 11.37 -6.16 6.49
N LEU A 110 11.12 -5.56 5.32
CA LEU A 110 11.34 -4.12 5.11
C LEU A 110 10.39 -3.30 5.99
N ARG A 111 10.97 -2.43 6.80
CA ARG A 111 10.24 -1.41 7.57
C ARG A 111 10.67 -0.04 7.09
N SER A 112 9.70 0.76 6.66
CA SER A 112 9.94 2.14 6.27
C SER A 112 9.91 3.07 7.49
N SER A 113 10.82 4.04 7.54
CA SER A 113 10.77 5.09 8.55
C SER A 113 9.52 5.94 8.40
N ARG A 114 9.09 6.53 9.50
CA ARG A 114 8.03 7.54 9.53
C ARG A 114 8.60 8.88 10.00
N GLU A 115 8.11 9.94 9.42
CA GLU A 115 8.47 11.28 9.91
C GLU A 115 7.92 11.48 11.33
N PRO A 116 8.69 12.16 12.20
CA PRO A 116 8.23 12.52 13.53
C PRO A 116 6.96 13.38 13.47
N LEU A 117 6.07 13.20 14.45
CA LEU A 117 4.78 13.88 14.48
C LEU A 117 4.90 15.40 14.40
N TYR A 118 5.90 16.01 15.07
CA TYR A 118 6.13 17.45 15.08
C TYR A 118 6.47 18.06 13.71
N LYS A 119 6.86 17.23 12.72
CA LYS A 119 7.08 17.69 11.34
C LYS A 119 5.80 17.74 10.51
N THR A 120 4.79 17.00 10.90
CA THR A 120 3.55 16.81 10.12
C THR A 120 2.32 17.41 10.78
N VAL A 121 2.39 17.69 12.09
CA VAL A 121 1.27 18.21 12.88
C VAL A 121 1.70 19.45 13.64
N SER A 122 0.85 20.46 13.65
CA SER A 122 0.97 21.65 14.51
C SER A 122 -0.12 21.62 15.57
N PHE A 123 0.27 21.66 16.83
CA PHE A 123 -0.64 21.72 17.96
C PHE A 123 -0.92 23.18 18.34
N ARG A 124 -2.18 23.51 18.62
CA ARG A 124 -2.59 24.85 19.09
C ARG A 124 -3.59 24.70 20.22
N GLY A 125 -3.50 25.54 21.25
CA GLY A 125 -4.40 25.51 22.41
C GLY A 125 -4.07 24.43 23.45
N PHE A 126 -2.87 23.84 23.34
CA PHE A 126 -2.31 22.95 24.36
C PHE A 126 -1.20 23.70 25.12
N ASP A 127 -1.13 23.51 26.42
CA ASP A 127 -0.05 24.08 27.23
C ASP A 127 1.28 23.40 26.86
N ASN A 128 2.33 24.20 26.64
CA ASN A 128 3.65 23.74 26.22
C ASN A 128 4.38 22.85 27.27
N ASN A 129 3.74 22.51 28.37
CA ASN A 129 4.31 21.67 29.42
C ASN A 129 4.15 20.17 29.21
N ASP A 130 3.54 19.73 28.09
CA ASP A 130 3.44 18.31 27.79
C ASP A 130 4.74 17.78 27.17
N ASP A 131 5.73 17.50 28.02
CA ASP A 131 6.87 16.60 27.69
C ASP A 131 6.42 15.22 27.17
N ALA A 132 5.13 14.91 27.25
CA ALA A 132 4.51 13.72 26.70
C ALA A 132 4.58 13.66 25.16
N ILE A 133 4.66 14.80 24.47
CA ILE A 133 4.74 14.84 23.00
C ILE A 133 6.19 14.68 22.50
N SER A 134 7.17 15.08 23.32
CA SER A 134 8.60 14.91 23.01
C SER A 134 9.11 13.48 23.21
N ASN A 135 8.41 12.68 24.01
CA ASN A 135 8.78 11.29 24.34
C ASN A 135 8.05 10.23 23.49
N THR A 136 7.96 10.45 22.17
CA THR A 136 7.51 9.38 21.24
C THR A 136 8.48 8.21 21.09
N ASN A 137 9.38 8.01 22.06
CA ASN A 137 10.18 6.78 22.16
C ASN A 137 9.37 5.56 22.64
N VAL A 138 8.13 5.74 23.08
CA VAL A 138 7.29 4.65 23.62
C VAL A 138 6.75 3.71 22.52
N LEU A 139 6.70 4.15 21.25
CA LEU A 139 6.20 3.30 20.14
C LEU A 139 7.30 2.51 19.43
N LYS A 140 8.55 2.56 19.88
CA LYS A 140 9.64 1.80 19.27
C LYS A 140 9.78 0.35 19.76
N SER A 141 9.01 -0.10 20.75
CA SER A 141 9.21 -1.38 21.38
C SER A 141 8.16 -2.47 21.09
N ASN A 142 7.11 -2.17 20.31
CA ASN A 142 6.01 -3.13 20.11
C ASN A 142 5.44 -3.17 18.68
N LEU A 143 6.25 -2.87 17.64
CA LEU A 143 5.87 -3.11 16.24
C LEU A 143 7.00 -3.82 15.50
#